data_de8fe592edd2b815d9542b7c8124e43d
#
_entry.id   de8fe592edd2b815d9542b7c8124e43d
#
_cell.length_a   1.000
_cell.length_b   1.000
_cell.length_c   1.000
_cell.angle_alpha   90.00
_cell.angle_beta   90.00
_cell.angle_gamma   90.00
#
_symmetry.space_group_name_H-M   'P 1'
#
loop_
_entity.id
_entity.type
_entity.pdbx_description
1 polymer ?
#
loop_
_entity_poly.entity_id
_entity_poly.type
_entity_poly.pdbx_seq_one_letter_code
_entity_poly.pdbx_strand_id
1 'polypeptide(L)'
;MEDEGDAYARFLVRLKECFESVKIARQVLEKIPRGEVCVEVEEFPVGEAIGRGEAPRGELTYYIRSNGTSIPERVRIRTPSFVNNAALPVMLVGGTIADVPIVVGSIDPCYSCTDRVTVIDKQTGKSRVYTFEELRRCKRVV
;
A
#
# COMPACT_ATOMS: atom_id res chain seq x y z
N MET A 1 -3.95 -21.45 5.76
CA MET A 1 -4.08 -21.40 4.29
C MET A 1 -5.41 -22.04 3.95
N GLU A 2 -6.10 -21.52 2.97
CA GLU A 2 -7.28 -22.13 2.40
C GLU A 2 -6.88 -22.73 1.06
N ASP A 3 -7.36 -23.91 0.72
CA ASP A 3 -6.87 -24.69 -0.43
C ASP A 3 -7.80 -24.63 -1.65
N GLU A 4 -9.03 -24.11 -1.48
CA GLU A 4 -10.03 -24.05 -2.55
C GLU A 4 -9.68 -23.06 -3.68
N GLY A 5 -8.89 -22.04 -3.38
CA GLY A 5 -8.38 -21.06 -4.37
C GLY A 5 -9.45 -20.17 -5.01
N ASP A 6 -10.65 -20.11 -4.45
CA ASP A 6 -11.78 -19.33 -4.92
C ASP A 6 -11.93 -17.97 -4.19
N ALA A 7 -12.94 -17.19 -4.57
CA ALA A 7 -13.23 -15.90 -3.96
C ALA A 7 -13.64 -16.03 -2.48
N TYR A 8 -14.31 -17.12 -2.11
CA TYR A 8 -14.72 -17.38 -0.73
C TYR A 8 -13.51 -17.68 0.16
N ALA A 9 -12.57 -18.50 -0.30
CA ALA A 9 -11.33 -18.78 0.41
C ALA A 9 -10.53 -17.49 0.67
N ARG A 10 -10.48 -16.57 -0.30
CA ARG A 10 -9.85 -15.25 -0.12
C ARG A 10 -10.50 -14.43 0.99
N PHE A 11 -11.84 -14.43 1.05
CA PHE A 11 -12.57 -13.76 2.11
C PHE A 11 -12.30 -14.39 3.48
N LEU A 12 -12.30 -15.73 3.58
CA LEU A 12 -11.99 -16.45 4.81
C LEU A 12 -10.60 -16.14 5.35
N VAL A 13 -9.58 -16.06 4.49
CA VAL A 13 -8.22 -15.69 4.90
C VAL A 13 -8.24 -14.33 5.59
N ARG A 14 -8.90 -13.32 5.01
CA ARG A 14 -8.99 -11.98 5.61
C ARG A 14 -9.71 -11.99 6.96
N LEU A 15 -10.77 -12.77 7.07
CA LEU A 15 -11.48 -12.91 8.34
C LEU A 15 -10.59 -13.55 9.42
N LYS A 16 -9.85 -14.61 9.08
CA LYS A 16 -8.91 -15.27 10.00
C LYS A 16 -7.76 -14.34 10.40
N GLU A 17 -7.23 -13.52 9.50
CA GLU A 17 -6.22 -12.50 9.78
C GLU A 17 -6.67 -11.47 10.83
N CYS A 18 -7.97 -11.14 10.88
CA CYS A 18 -8.49 -10.25 11.92
C CYS A 18 -8.31 -10.84 13.33
N PHE A 19 -8.53 -12.15 13.49
CA PHE A 19 -8.31 -12.81 14.79
C PHE A 19 -6.84 -12.84 15.19
N GLU A 20 -5.94 -13.05 14.23
CA GLU A 20 -4.49 -12.98 14.50
C GLU A 20 -4.06 -11.55 14.86
N SER A 21 -4.60 -10.54 14.19
CA SER A 21 -4.34 -9.14 14.51
C SER A 21 -4.75 -8.79 15.94
N VAL A 22 -5.89 -9.30 16.41
CA VAL A 22 -6.31 -9.12 17.82
C VAL A 22 -5.35 -9.79 18.80
N LYS A 23 -4.84 -10.99 18.48
CA LYS A 23 -3.85 -11.67 19.32
C LYS A 23 -2.55 -10.89 19.39
N ILE A 24 -2.08 -10.36 18.25
CA ILE A 24 -0.88 -9.52 18.17
C ILE A 24 -1.06 -8.27 19.02
N ALA A 25 -2.19 -7.57 18.87
CA ALA A 25 -2.48 -6.37 19.65
C ALA A 25 -2.45 -6.63 21.17
N ARG A 26 -3.03 -7.74 21.62
CA ARG A 26 -2.97 -8.13 23.05
C ARG A 26 -1.54 -8.38 23.53
N GLN A 27 -0.74 -9.11 22.75
CA GLN A 27 0.65 -9.36 23.08
C GLN A 27 1.49 -8.07 23.13
N VAL A 28 1.24 -7.14 22.23
CA VAL A 28 1.91 -5.84 22.23
C VAL A 28 1.55 -5.05 23.49
N LEU A 29 0.26 -4.98 23.87
CA LEU A 29 -0.17 -4.29 25.08
C LEU A 29 0.44 -4.86 26.37
N GLU A 30 0.66 -6.19 26.40
CA GLU A 30 1.29 -6.86 27.55
C GLU A 30 2.81 -6.65 27.61
N LYS A 31 3.47 -6.51 26.46
CA LYS A 31 4.94 -6.55 26.35
C LYS A 31 5.55 -5.19 26.01
N ILE A 32 4.75 -4.17 25.75
CA ILE A 32 5.26 -2.85 25.38
C ILE A 32 6.14 -2.30 26.50
N PRO A 33 7.41 -1.96 26.22
CA PRO A 33 8.30 -1.41 27.23
C PRO A 33 7.82 -0.03 27.68
N ARG A 34 8.05 0.28 28.96
CA ARG A 34 7.85 1.64 29.46
C ARG A 34 9.08 2.47 29.08
N GLY A 35 8.86 3.69 28.62
CA GLY A 35 9.95 4.58 28.22
C GLY A 35 9.42 5.86 27.61
N GLU A 36 10.33 6.65 27.10
CA GLU A 36 10.01 7.87 26.37
C GLU A 36 9.34 7.52 25.03
N VAL A 37 8.29 8.25 24.70
CA VAL A 37 7.49 8.03 23.48
C VAL A 37 8.10 8.76 22.28
N CYS A 38 8.90 9.81 22.54
CA CYS A 38 9.52 10.63 21.53
C CYS A 38 10.92 11.05 21.97
N VAL A 39 11.85 11.05 21.04
CA VAL A 39 13.20 11.57 21.23
C VAL A 39 13.42 12.71 20.23
N GLU A 40 13.90 13.85 20.71
CA GLU A 40 14.29 14.94 19.82
C GLU A 40 15.62 14.60 19.13
N VAL A 41 15.65 14.76 17.82
CA VAL A 41 16.85 14.54 17.00
C VAL A 41 17.36 15.92 16.54
N GLU A 42 18.49 16.34 17.09
CA GLU A 42 19.09 17.65 16.80
C GLU A 42 19.98 17.62 15.56
N GLU A 43 20.64 16.48 15.31
CA GLU A 43 21.58 16.33 14.20
C GLU A 43 21.13 15.24 13.23
N PHE A 44 21.17 15.55 11.94
CA PHE A 44 20.86 14.61 10.87
C PHE A 44 22.17 14.25 10.15
N PRO A 45 22.53 12.95 10.07
CA PRO A 45 23.73 12.55 9.34
C PRO A 45 23.55 12.75 7.83
N VAL A 46 24.61 13.16 7.16
CA VAL A 46 24.68 13.17 5.69
C VAL A 46 24.89 11.74 5.21
N GLY A 47 24.06 11.28 4.26
CA GLY A 47 24.21 9.95 3.71
C GLY A 47 22.92 9.41 3.07
N GLU A 48 22.98 8.16 2.71
CA GLU A 48 21.86 7.45 2.09
C GLU A 48 21.51 6.20 2.92
N ALA A 49 20.23 5.91 3.03
CA ALA A 49 19.76 4.72 3.73
C ALA A 49 18.55 4.11 3.03
N ILE A 50 18.45 2.78 3.14
CA ILE A 50 17.26 2.02 2.73
C ILE A 50 16.71 1.33 3.98
N GLY A 51 15.47 1.68 4.33
CA GLY A 51 14.70 1.00 5.37
C GLY A 51 13.64 0.11 4.74
N ARG A 52 13.50 -1.11 5.27
CA ARG A 52 12.43 -2.03 4.89
C ARG A 52 11.63 -2.43 6.11
N GLY A 53 10.34 -2.53 5.94
CA GLY A 53 9.43 -2.97 7.00
C GLY A 53 8.26 -3.73 6.42
N GLU A 54 7.66 -4.58 7.22
CA GLU A 54 6.40 -5.21 6.88
C GLU A 54 5.25 -4.26 7.19
N ALA A 55 4.46 -3.95 6.16
CA ALA A 55 3.21 -3.24 6.30
C ALA A 55 2.04 -4.22 6.20
N PRO A 56 0.81 -3.85 6.59
CA PRO A 56 -0.35 -4.75 6.54
C PRO A 56 -0.61 -5.41 5.17
N ARG A 57 -0.09 -4.80 4.10
CA ARG A 57 -0.30 -5.24 2.71
C ARG A 57 0.94 -5.81 2.05
N GLY A 58 2.04 -5.96 2.80
CA GLY A 58 3.31 -6.51 2.33
C GLY A 58 4.50 -5.58 2.57
N GLU A 59 5.60 -5.80 1.87
CA GLU A 59 6.84 -5.07 2.07
C GLU A 59 6.73 -3.59 1.69
N LEU A 60 7.07 -2.72 2.64
CA LEU A 60 7.24 -1.29 2.47
C LEU A 60 8.73 -0.95 2.46
N THR A 61 9.19 -0.22 1.45
CA THR A 61 10.59 0.20 1.34
C THR A 61 10.67 1.72 1.26
N TYR A 62 11.52 2.30 2.10
CA TYR A 62 11.91 3.71 2.05
C TYR A 62 13.37 3.83 1.63
N TYR A 63 13.65 4.64 0.62
CA TYR A 63 14.97 5.14 0.33
C TYR A 63 15.01 6.62 0.68
N ILE A 64 16.00 7.02 1.48
CA ILE A 64 16.18 8.39 1.94
C ILE A 64 17.61 8.80 1.67
N ARG A 65 17.80 10.00 1.09
CA ARG A 65 19.07 10.69 0.99
C ARG A 65 19.00 11.96 1.80
N SER A 66 19.87 12.03 2.82
CA SER A 66 19.99 13.17 3.73
C SER A 66 21.17 14.05 3.35
N ASN A 67 20.97 15.36 3.42
CA ASN A 67 21.98 16.38 3.24
C ASN A 67 22.45 17.01 4.57
N GLY A 68 22.05 16.42 5.70
CA GLY A 68 22.39 16.93 7.03
C GLY A 68 21.37 17.93 7.59
N THR A 69 20.24 18.15 6.91
CA THR A 69 19.16 18.99 7.40
C THR A 69 17.92 18.17 7.74
N SER A 70 16.96 18.78 8.43
CA SER A 70 15.66 18.14 8.75
C SER A 70 14.80 17.84 7.51
N ILE A 71 15.16 18.38 6.35
CA ILE A 71 14.47 18.13 5.08
C ILE A 71 15.39 17.28 4.21
N PRO A 72 15.02 16.02 3.94
CA PRO A 72 15.85 15.14 3.11
C PRO A 72 15.91 15.64 1.66
N GLU A 73 17.07 15.49 1.03
CA GLU A 73 17.29 15.86 -0.38
C GLU A 73 16.41 14.99 -1.31
N ARG A 74 16.24 13.72 -0.96
CA ARG A 74 15.45 12.79 -1.75
C ARG A 74 14.78 11.72 -0.87
N VAL A 75 13.50 11.47 -1.14
CA VAL A 75 12.76 10.35 -0.57
C VAL A 75 12.12 9.57 -1.71
N ARG A 76 12.24 8.25 -1.67
CA ARG A 76 11.49 7.34 -2.53
C ARG A 76 10.82 6.29 -1.67
N ILE A 77 9.54 6.11 -1.89
CA ILE A 77 8.71 5.17 -1.15
C ILE A 77 8.15 4.14 -2.15
N ARG A 78 8.43 2.87 -1.90
CA ARG A 78 7.80 1.77 -2.60
C ARG A 78 6.76 1.16 -1.67
N THR A 79 5.51 1.31 -2.04
CA THR A 79 4.38 0.80 -1.27
C THR A 79 3.96 -0.58 -1.77
N PRO A 80 3.48 -1.48 -0.89
CA PRO A 80 3.06 -2.82 -1.30
C PRO A 80 1.86 -2.80 -2.25
N SER A 81 0.86 -1.94 -2.04
CA SER A 81 -0.34 -1.89 -2.90
C SER A 81 -0.03 -1.56 -4.35
N PHE A 82 0.98 -0.73 -4.62
CA PHE A 82 1.40 -0.42 -5.98
C PHE A 82 1.86 -1.68 -6.74
N VAL A 83 2.57 -2.57 -6.04
CA VAL A 83 3.04 -3.84 -6.62
C VAL A 83 1.89 -4.86 -6.71
N ASN A 84 1.08 -4.96 -5.64
CA ASN A 84 -0.02 -5.92 -5.58
C ASN A 84 -1.08 -5.68 -6.67
N ASN A 85 -1.34 -4.42 -7.01
CA ASN A 85 -2.30 -4.07 -8.07
C ASN A 85 -1.91 -4.65 -9.44
N ALA A 86 -0.63 -4.89 -9.69
CA ALA A 86 -0.18 -5.50 -10.94
C ALA A 86 -0.63 -6.97 -11.08
N ALA A 87 -0.97 -7.64 -9.99
CA ALA A 87 -1.48 -9.01 -10.01
C ALA A 87 -2.98 -9.11 -10.36
N LEU A 88 -3.74 -8.02 -10.21
CA LEU A 88 -5.19 -8.02 -10.42
C LEU A 88 -5.64 -8.57 -11.78
N PRO A 89 -5.01 -8.19 -12.92
CA PRO A 89 -5.42 -8.74 -14.21
C PRO A 89 -5.32 -10.27 -14.28
N VAL A 90 -4.31 -10.85 -13.64
CA VAL A 90 -4.13 -12.31 -13.60
C VAL A 90 -5.13 -12.97 -12.64
N MET A 91 -5.38 -12.33 -11.51
CA MET A 91 -6.28 -12.84 -10.47
C MET A 91 -7.76 -12.84 -10.88
N LEU A 92 -8.15 -11.94 -11.79
CA LEU A 92 -9.55 -11.77 -12.22
C LEU A 92 -9.92 -12.62 -13.43
N VAL A 93 -8.93 -13.10 -14.19
CA VAL A 93 -9.19 -13.92 -15.37
C VAL A 93 -9.73 -15.28 -14.95
N GLY A 94 -10.84 -15.68 -15.56
CA GLY A 94 -11.50 -16.96 -15.28
C GLY A 94 -12.57 -16.89 -14.16
N GLY A 95 -12.68 -15.76 -13.46
CA GLY A 95 -13.73 -15.50 -12.48
C GLY A 95 -14.98 -14.87 -13.10
N THR A 96 -16.00 -14.66 -12.28
CA THR A 96 -17.22 -13.94 -12.64
C THR A 96 -17.12 -12.45 -12.28
N ILE A 97 -17.97 -11.61 -12.86
CA ILE A 97 -18.05 -10.19 -12.50
C ILE A 97 -18.38 -10.00 -11.01
N ALA A 98 -19.14 -10.93 -10.42
CA ALA A 98 -19.46 -10.88 -9.00
C ALA A 98 -18.24 -11.12 -8.08
N ASP A 99 -17.21 -11.80 -8.56
CA ASP A 99 -16.00 -12.07 -7.80
C ASP A 99 -15.06 -10.84 -7.73
N VAL A 100 -15.19 -9.92 -8.67
CA VAL A 100 -14.30 -8.75 -8.78
C VAL A 100 -14.17 -7.96 -7.48
N PRO A 101 -15.25 -7.55 -6.78
CA PRO A 101 -15.16 -6.83 -5.51
C PRO A 101 -14.42 -7.60 -4.44
N ILE A 102 -14.64 -8.93 -4.37
CA ILE A 102 -14.02 -9.80 -3.37
C ILE A 102 -12.52 -9.97 -3.66
N VAL A 103 -12.16 -10.24 -4.91
CA VAL A 103 -10.77 -10.39 -5.33
C VAL A 103 -9.99 -9.09 -5.13
N VAL A 104 -10.54 -7.95 -5.54
CA VAL A 104 -9.92 -6.63 -5.32
C VAL A 104 -9.82 -6.32 -3.83
N GLY A 105 -10.88 -6.57 -3.07
CA GLY A 105 -10.87 -6.38 -1.61
C GLY A 105 -9.86 -7.29 -0.89
N SER A 106 -9.60 -8.49 -1.42
CA SER A 106 -8.68 -9.44 -0.80
C SER A 106 -7.21 -8.98 -0.77
N ILE A 107 -6.78 -8.13 -1.69
CA ILE A 107 -5.45 -7.55 -1.67
C ILE A 107 -5.37 -6.26 -0.83
N ASP A 108 -6.49 -5.81 -0.27
CA ASP A 108 -6.60 -4.64 0.60
C ASP A 108 -5.91 -3.39 0.00
N PRO A 109 -6.37 -2.87 -1.17
CA PRO A 109 -5.68 -1.79 -1.84
C PRO A 109 -5.70 -0.50 -1.02
N CYS A 110 -4.53 0.09 -0.84
CA CYS A 110 -4.38 1.37 -0.15
C CYS A 110 -4.46 2.51 -1.15
N TYR A 111 -5.50 3.32 -1.10
CA TYR A 111 -5.71 4.42 -2.04
C TYR A 111 -4.64 5.51 -1.96
N SER A 112 -4.15 5.82 -0.76
CA SER A 112 -3.06 6.79 -0.59
C SER A 112 -1.73 6.31 -1.19
N CYS A 113 -1.56 4.99 -1.32
CA CYS A 113 -0.38 4.39 -1.94
C CYS A 113 -0.46 4.35 -3.48
N THR A 114 -1.65 4.55 -4.04
CA THR A 114 -1.96 4.41 -5.46
C THR A 114 -2.80 5.59 -5.99
N ASP A 115 -2.55 6.78 -5.45
CA ASP A 115 -3.31 8.00 -5.75
C ASP A 115 -2.99 8.62 -7.13
N ARG A 116 -2.17 7.94 -7.93
CA ARG A 116 -1.84 8.37 -9.30
C ARG A 116 -2.50 7.45 -10.32
N VAL A 117 -3.17 8.05 -11.28
CA VAL A 117 -3.85 7.33 -12.36
C VAL A 117 -3.28 7.76 -13.71
N THR A 118 -2.96 6.78 -14.55
CA THR A 118 -2.62 7.03 -15.95
C THR A 118 -3.89 6.99 -16.79
N VAL A 119 -4.23 8.11 -17.38
CA VAL A 119 -5.36 8.22 -18.32
C VAL A 119 -4.82 8.14 -19.74
N ILE A 120 -5.37 7.20 -20.51
CA ILE A 120 -5.02 7.03 -21.92
C ILE A 120 -6.23 7.44 -22.77
N ASP A 121 -6.02 8.44 -23.59
CA ASP A 121 -7.01 8.84 -24.59
C ASP A 121 -7.06 7.77 -25.70
N LYS A 122 -8.21 7.13 -25.85
CA LYS A 122 -8.38 6.04 -26.82
C LYS A 122 -8.27 6.49 -28.29
N GLN A 123 -8.57 7.76 -28.57
CA GLN A 123 -8.55 8.28 -29.95
C GLN A 123 -7.15 8.72 -30.36
N THR A 124 -6.42 9.37 -29.46
CA THR A 124 -5.10 9.95 -29.77
C THR A 124 -3.94 9.09 -29.29
N GLY A 125 -4.18 8.10 -28.42
CA GLY A 125 -3.15 7.28 -27.78
C GLY A 125 -2.28 8.05 -26.78
N LYS A 126 -2.56 9.33 -26.53
CA LYS A 126 -1.82 10.15 -25.58
C LYS A 126 -2.11 9.70 -24.16
N SER A 127 -1.06 9.56 -23.35
CA SER A 127 -1.18 9.24 -21.93
C SER A 127 -0.76 10.42 -21.06
N ARG A 128 -1.45 10.59 -19.94
CA ARG A 128 -1.11 11.56 -18.90
C ARG A 128 -1.34 10.92 -17.52
N VAL A 129 -0.41 11.14 -16.63
CA VAL A 129 -0.55 10.74 -15.22
C VAL A 129 -1.25 11.86 -14.47
N TYR A 130 -2.31 11.51 -13.74
CA TYR A 130 -3.05 12.42 -12.88
C TYR A 130 -2.96 11.96 -11.44
N THR A 131 -2.87 12.90 -10.52
CA THR A 131 -3.11 12.63 -9.11
C THR A 131 -4.61 12.52 -8.85
N PHE A 132 -4.99 11.88 -7.75
CA PHE A 132 -6.40 11.79 -7.35
C PHE A 132 -7.06 13.16 -7.19
N GLU A 133 -6.34 14.15 -6.66
CA GLU A 133 -6.85 15.53 -6.53
C GLU A 133 -7.11 16.20 -7.87
N GLU A 134 -6.24 16.01 -8.85
CA GLU A 134 -6.47 16.54 -10.20
C GLU A 134 -7.69 15.90 -10.84
N LEU A 135 -7.88 14.58 -10.72
CA LEU A 135 -9.06 13.87 -11.21
C LEU A 135 -10.35 14.34 -10.51
N ARG A 136 -10.30 14.55 -9.20
CA ARG A 136 -11.44 15.05 -8.42
C ARG A 136 -11.89 16.45 -8.87
N ARG A 137 -10.97 17.28 -9.32
CA ARG A 137 -11.25 18.64 -9.86
C ARG A 137 -11.77 18.60 -11.31
N CYS A 138 -11.53 17.52 -12.03
CA CYS A 138 -12.07 17.35 -13.38
C CYS A 138 -13.59 17.17 -13.32
N LYS A 139 -14.36 18.19 -13.70
CA LYS A 139 -15.83 18.15 -13.71
C LYS A 139 -16.41 17.23 -14.80
N ARG A 140 -15.60 16.78 -15.77
CA ARG A 140 -15.97 15.82 -16.82
C ARG A 140 -14.72 15.04 -17.23
N VAL A 141 -14.73 13.74 -16.99
CA VAL A 141 -13.94 12.78 -17.77
C VAL A 141 -14.90 12.31 -18.85
N VAL A 142 -14.78 12.88 -20.04
CA VAL A 142 -15.52 12.44 -21.23
C VAL A 142 -14.55 11.67 -22.10
#